data_f50b120d83edc73e7604ccb7012b09f5
#
_entry.id   f50b120d83edc73e7604ccb7012b09f5
#
_cell.length_a   1.000
_cell.length_b   1.000
_cell.length_c   1.000
_cell.angle_alpha   90.00
_cell.angle_beta   90.00
_cell.angle_gamma   90.00
#
_symmetry.space_group_name_H-M   'P 1'
#
loop_
_entity.id
_entity.type
_entity.pdbx_description
1 polymer ?
#
loop_
_entity_poly.entity_id
_entity_poly.type
_entity_poly.pdbx_seq_one_letter_code
_entity_poly.pdbx_strand_id
1 'polypeptide(L)'
;MAATKKETVLDFLNTGYNEYHVDYRENSITESYDFIIRTGKSRIFLKIGQKRWGDSNRSSIINFLESKEEQIRKVVLDNQDAILRMN
;
A
#
# COMPACT_ATOMS: atom_id res chain seq x y z
N MET A 1 -10.83 -20.27 3.26
CA MET A 1 -10.15 -19.84 2.03
C MET A 1 -8.98 -18.92 2.35
N ALA A 2 -7.91 -19.06 1.58
CA ALA A 2 -6.77 -18.15 1.75
C ALA A 2 -7.14 -16.75 1.25
N ALA A 3 -6.71 -15.73 1.95
CA ALA A 3 -6.90 -14.34 1.52
C ALA A 3 -6.11 -14.09 0.24
N THR A 4 -6.65 -13.24 -0.65
CA THR A 4 -5.94 -12.81 -1.84
C THR A 4 -4.81 -11.84 -1.44
N LYS A 5 -3.89 -11.58 -2.36
CA LYS A 5 -2.84 -10.58 -2.13
C LYS A 5 -3.44 -9.21 -1.82
N LYS A 6 -4.48 -8.84 -2.55
CA LYS A 6 -5.20 -7.58 -2.33
C LYS A 6 -5.76 -7.51 -0.92
N GLU A 7 -6.45 -8.56 -0.48
CA GLU A 7 -7.01 -8.60 0.87
C GLU A 7 -5.92 -8.53 1.93
N THR A 8 -4.78 -9.19 1.70
CA THR A 8 -3.65 -9.16 2.61
C THR A 8 -3.14 -7.73 2.80
N VAL A 9 -2.98 -6.97 1.72
CA VAL A 9 -2.50 -5.59 1.79
C VAL A 9 -3.55 -4.70 2.46
N LEU A 10 -4.82 -4.85 2.08
CA LEU A 10 -5.90 -4.04 2.68
C LEU A 10 -6.03 -4.31 4.16
N ASP A 11 -5.95 -5.57 4.59
CA ASP A 11 -6.00 -5.92 6.01
C ASP A 11 -4.82 -5.32 6.78
N PHE A 12 -3.62 -5.39 6.22
CA PHE A 12 -2.44 -4.80 6.83
C PHE A 12 -2.63 -3.29 7.04
N LEU A 13 -3.06 -2.59 6.00
CA LEU A 13 -3.24 -1.14 6.05
C LEU A 13 -4.41 -0.74 6.96
N ASN A 14 -5.52 -1.45 6.90
CA ASN A 14 -6.68 -1.15 7.75
C ASN A 14 -6.40 -1.42 9.22
N THR A 15 -5.57 -2.41 9.53
CA THR A 15 -5.19 -2.71 10.91
C THR A 15 -4.24 -1.66 11.47
N GLY A 16 -3.24 -1.25 10.67
CA GLY A 16 -2.24 -0.29 11.10
C GLY A 16 -2.68 1.16 11.01
N TYR A 17 -3.61 1.46 10.11
CA TYR A 17 -4.03 2.84 9.81
C TYR A 17 -5.55 2.97 9.78
N ASN A 18 -6.21 2.39 10.79
CA ASN A 18 -7.68 2.34 10.85
C ASN A 18 -8.33 3.72 11.05
N GLU A 19 -7.56 4.73 11.42
CA GLU A 19 -8.05 6.11 11.54
C GLU A 19 -8.17 6.81 10.18
N TYR A 20 -7.63 6.21 9.14
CA TYR A 20 -7.58 6.79 7.81
C TYR A 20 -8.35 5.96 6.82
N HIS A 21 -8.75 6.58 5.73
CA HIS A 21 -9.44 5.88 4.66
C HIS A 21 -8.40 5.22 3.73
N VAL A 22 -8.57 3.92 3.47
CA VAL A 22 -7.69 3.16 2.58
C VAL A 22 -8.47 2.76 1.34
N ASP A 23 -7.98 3.19 0.18
CA ASP A 23 -8.55 2.86 -1.12
C ASP A 23 -7.64 1.92 -1.90
N TYR A 24 -8.23 1.24 -2.87
CA TYR A 24 -7.49 0.40 -3.82
C TYR A 24 -7.89 0.79 -5.24
N ARG A 25 -6.89 0.87 -6.13
CA ARG A 25 -7.15 1.12 -7.53
C ARG A 25 -6.18 0.35 -8.40
N GLU A 26 -6.70 -0.30 -9.45
CA GLU A 26 -5.89 -0.89 -10.48
C GLU A 26 -5.64 0.17 -11.56
N ASN A 27 -4.37 0.50 -11.79
CA ASN A 27 -3.99 1.56 -12.72
C ASN A 27 -3.40 0.94 -13.99
N SER A 28 -4.18 0.92 -15.06
CA SER A 28 -3.75 0.34 -16.33
C SER A 28 -2.74 1.21 -17.08
N ILE A 29 -2.73 2.51 -16.82
CA ILE A 29 -1.79 3.44 -17.47
C ILE A 29 -0.37 3.21 -16.97
N THR A 30 -0.21 3.11 -15.64
CA THR A 30 1.11 2.85 -15.03
C THR A 30 1.38 1.36 -14.83
N GLU A 31 0.44 0.51 -15.19
CA GLU A 31 0.52 -0.93 -15.00
C GLU A 31 0.86 -1.29 -13.55
N SER A 32 0.12 -0.69 -12.60
CA SER A 32 0.36 -0.90 -11.18
C SER A 32 -0.93 -1.09 -10.40
N TYR A 33 -0.80 -1.69 -9.22
CA TYR A 33 -1.87 -1.74 -8.23
C TYR A 33 -1.56 -0.69 -7.18
N ASP A 34 -2.45 0.28 -7.03
CA ASP A 34 -2.26 1.41 -6.14
C ASP A 34 -3.12 1.25 -4.89
N PHE A 35 -2.47 1.30 -3.73
CA PHE A 35 -3.15 1.34 -2.44
C PHE A 35 -2.95 2.74 -1.88
N ILE A 36 -4.05 3.42 -1.58
CA ILE A 36 -4.02 4.83 -1.22
C ILE A 36 -4.48 5.01 0.21
N ILE A 37 -3.63 5.57 1.06
CA ILE A 37 -4.00 5.96 2.41
C ILE A 37 -4.31 7.45 2.38
N ARG A 38 -5.57 7.79 2.68
CA ARG A 38 -6.02 9.18 2.68
C ARG A 38 -6.11 9.69 4.10
N THR A 39 -5.32 10.70 4.41
CA THR A 39 -5.47 11.47 5.63
C THR A 39 -6.33 12.69 5.31
N GLY A 40 -6.64 13.52 6.30
CA GLY A 40 -7.40 14.75 6.05
C GLY A 40 -6.67 15.76 5.17
N LYS A 41 -5.34 15.64 5.03
CA LYS A 41 -4.52 16.64 4.33
C LYS A 41 -3.60 16.04 3.27
N SER A 42 -3.40 14.72 3.24
CA SER A 42 -2.42 14.11 2.33
C SER A 42 -2.90 12.78 1.80
N ARG A 43 -2.22 12.31 0.77
CA ARG A 43 -2.44 11.00 0.17
C ARG A 43 -1.12 10.28 0.06
N ILE A 44 -1.09 9.04 0.51
CA ILE A 44 0.10 8.20 0.42
C ILE A 44 -0.25 7.06 -0.52
N PHE A 45 0.49 6.97 -1.62
CA PHE A 45 0.30 5.93 -2.63
C PHE A 45 1.33 4.84 -2.43
N LEU A 46 0.87 3.59 -2.28
CA LEU A 46 1.72 2.42 -2.33
C LEU A 46 1.50 1.78 -3.69
N LYS A 47 2.48 1.92 -4.58
CA LYS A 47 2.39 1.40 -5.95
C LYS A 47 3.17 0.11 -6.09
N ILE A 48 2.50 -0.94 -6.52
CA ILE A 48 3.12 -2.24 -6.79
C ILE A 48 2.89 -2.55 -8.27
N GLY A 49 3.98 -2.65 -9.05
CA GLY A 49 3.88 -2.95 -10.47
C GLY A 49 3.17 -4.29 -10.70
N GLN A 50 2.36 -4.38 -11.75
CA GLN A 50 1.58 -5.58 -12.04
C GLN A 50 2.46 -6.82 -12.20
N LYS A 51 3.62 -6.66 -12.86
CA LYS A 51 4.56 -7.76 -13.00
C LYS A 51 5.11 -8.20 -11.65
N ARG A 52 5.51 -7.25 -10.83
CA ARG A 52 6.03 -7.53 -9.48
C ARG A 52 4.95 -8.17 -8.60
N TRP A 53 3.73 -7.72 -8.75
CA TRP A 53 2.58 -8.28 -8.05
C TRP A 53 2.40 -9.76 -8.39
N GLY A 54 2.46 -10.08 -9.69
CA GLY A 54 2.31 -11.45 -10.15
C GLY A 54 3.45 -12.36 -9.70
N ASP A 55 4.67 -11.84 -9.63
CA ASP A 55 5.86 -12.59 -9.24
C ASP A 55 6.04 -12.72 -7.72
N SER A 56 5.25 -11.96 -6.94
CA SER A 56 5.37 -11.94 -5.49
C SER A 56 4.33 -12.85 -4.84
N ASN A 57 4.71 -13.47 -3.71
CA ASN A 57 3.75 -14.16 -2.87
C ASN A 57 3.33 -13.24 -1.71
N ARG A 58 2.38 -13.72 -0.88
CA ARG A 58 1.86 -12.94 0.24
C ARG A 58 2.96 -12.54 1.23
N SER A 59 3.88 -13.45 1.49
CA SER A 59 4.99 -13.18 2.42
C SER A 59 5.90 -12.07 1.91
N SER A 60 6.22 -12.06 0.61
CA SER A 60 7.04 -11.01 0.01
C SER A 60 6.36 -9.64 0.10
N ILE A 61 5.05 -9.61 -0.11
CA ILE A 61 4.28 -8.38 -0.03
C ILE A 61 4.23 -7.86 1.40
N ILE A 62 4.00 -8.73 2.37
CA ILE A 62 4.00 -8.36 3.79
C ILE A 62 5.38 -7.83 4.20
N ASN A 63 6.45 -8.49 3.78
CA ASN A 63 7.81 -8.03 4.06
C ASN A 63 8.06 -6.63 3.49
N PHE A 64 7.58 -6.37 2.28
CA PHE A 64 7.67 -5.03 1.69
C PHE A 64 6.93 -4.01 2.53
N LEU A 65 5.69 -4.31 2.92
CA LEU A 65 4.89 -3.40 3.73
C LEU A 65 5.54 -3.11 5.08
N GLU A 66 6.07 -4.14 5.74
CA GLU A 66 6.76 -3.98 7.01
C GLU A 66 8.02 -3.14 6.86
N SER A 67 8.76 -3.31 5.78
CA SER A 67 9.98 -2.53 5.51
C SER A 67 9.68 -1.05 5.26
N LYS A 68 8.47 -0.72 4.82
CA LYS A 68 8.04 0.65 4.55
C LYS A 68 7.20 1.26 5.67
N GLU A 69 6.86 0.49 6.68
CA GLU A 69 5.95 0.94 7.74
C GLU A 69 6.43 2.20 8.43
N GLU A 70 7.71 2.26 8.79
CA GLU A 70 8.28 3.43 9.45
C GLU A 70 8.21 4.66 8.55
N GLN A 71 8.52 4.51 7.29
CA GLN A 71 8.44 5.59 6.31
C GLN A 71 7.00 6.05 6.11
N ILE A 72 6.05 5.13 6.04
CA ILE A 72 4.64 5.46 5.91
C ILE A 72 4.17 6.26 7.13
N ARG A 73 4.51 5.82 8.33
CA ARG A 73 4.13 6.53 9.55
C ARG A 73 4.68 7.94 9.59
N LYS A 74 5.93 8.11 9.20
CA LYS A 74 6.56 9.43 9.16
C LYS A 74 5.83 10.37 8.21
N VAL A 75 5.52 9.90 7.01
CA VAL A 75 4.82 10.70 6.01
C VAL A 75 3.39 11.05 6.49
N VAL A 76 2.71 10.10 7.13
CA VAL A 76 1.38 10.34 7.70
C VAL A 76 1.44 11.42 8.79
N LEU A 77 2.41 11.32 9.70
CA LEU A 77 2.57 12.31 10.78
C LEU A 77 2.91 13.70 10.25
N ASP A 78 3.72 13.76 9.19
CA ASP A 78 4.13 15.02 8.58
C ASP A 78 3.06 15.61 7.66
N ASN A 79 1.95 14.91 7.44
CA ASN A 79 0.86 15.31 6.53
C ASN A 79 1.36 15.62 5.12
N GLN A 80 2.29 14.81 4.62
CA GLN A 80 2.86 14.97 3.29
C GLN A 80 2.33 13.94 2.33
N ASP A 81 2.20 14.34 1.06
CA ASP A 81 1.90 13.40 -0.01
C ASP A 81 3.17 12.59 -0.31
N ALA A 82 3.00 11.31 -0.59
CA ALA A 82 4.12 10.45 -0.91
C ALA A 82 3.72 9.33 -1.86
N ILE A 83 4.68 8.85 -2.63
CA ILE A 83 4.52 7.69 -3.49
C ILE A 83 5.63 6.71 -3.15
N LEU A 84 5.25 5.55 -2.65
CA LEU A 84 6.17 4.48 -2.30
C LEU A 84 5.97 3.34 -3.28
N ARG A 85 7.06 2.85 -3.85
CA ARG A 85 7.00 1.83 -4.90
C ARG A 85 7.69 0.55 -4.46
N MET A 86 7.06 -0.57 -4.79
CA MET A 86 7.71 -1.88 -4.72
C MET A 86 8.32 -2.18 -6.09
N ASN A 87 9.61 -2.21 -6.11
CA ASN A 87 10.38 -2.50 -7.33
C ASN A 87 10.83 -3.96 -7.36
#